data_ac419007367cbfb7b8ad4b6e6b2bfce4
#
_entry.id   ac419007367cbfb7b8ad4b6e6b2bfce4
#
_cell.length_a   1.000
_cell.length_b   1.000
_cell.length_c   1.000
_cell.angle_alpha   90.00
_cell.angle_beta   90.00
_cell.angle_gamma   90.00
#
_symmetry.space_group_name_H-M   'P 1'
#
loop_
_entity.id
_entity.type
_entity.pdbx_description
1 polymer ?
#
loop_
_entity_poly.entity_id
_entity_poly.type
_entity_poly.pdbx_seq_one_letter_code
_entity_poly.pdbx_strand_id
1 'polypeptide(L)'
;SDLSEDMSNVVYRIYCKYLEGTWTILDSESKVSLGNGNYYLVDDVTLKTENLYINNDMERDDCTVFNPSLRFTGTIKGNGHKIIFKEPLQPGYQRQSTLFIGFFGVLDGATIEDVTFEGMNMNIALPSGSNESIRFGFLAGNIINSTLKNVTLSGTLTIENTEGNNGIRELINSDVWFGQKDEATVVEGCNFDIDVTDNRQS
;
A
#
# COMPACT_ATOMS: atom_id res chain seq x y z
N SER A 1 18.02 -4.38 -27.83
CA SER A 1 17.11 -3.37 -27.30
C SER A 1 16.82 -2.36 -28.38
N ASP A 2 15.62 -2.00 -28.41
CA ASP A 2 15.15 -1.05 -29.38
C ASP A 2 15.42 0.38 -28.88
N LEU A 3 16.23 1.12 -29.65
CA LEU A 3 16.52 2.51 -29.34
C LEU A 3 15.26 3.38 -29.29
N SER A 4 14.22 3.02 -30.04
CA SER A 4 12.96 3.77 -30.02
C SER A 4 12.22 3.61 -28.71
N GLU A 5 12.28 2.46 -28.07
CA GLU A 5 11.69 2.22 -26.75
C GLU A 5 12.43 3.03 -25.67
N ASP A 6 13.76 3.00 -25.69
CA ASP A 6 14.58 3.77 -24.75
C ASP A 6 14.33 5.27 -24.91
N MET A 7 14.21 5.75 -26.11
CA MET A 7 13.90 7.17 -26.39
C MET A 7 12.50 7.56 -25.93
N SER A 8 11.51 6.68 -26.07
CA SER A 8 10.16 6.93 -25.57
C SER A 8 10.16 7.09 -24.05
N ASN A 9 10.86 6.24 -23.32
CA ASN A 9 10.96 6.33 -21.87
C ASN A 9 11.64 7.63 -21.42
N VAL A 10 12.68 8.07 -22.11
CA VAL A 10 13.35 9.34 -21.84
C VAL A 10 12.39 10.51 -22.06
N VAL A 11 11.64 10.52 -23.14
CA VAL A 11 10.65 11.55 -23.42
C VAL A 11 9.58 11.63 -22.36
N TYR A 12 9.04 10.49 -21.92
CA TYR A 12 8.05 10.46 -20.85
C TYR A 12 8.61 10.99 -19.53
N ARG A 13 9.83 10.66 -19.18
CA ARG A 13 10.46 11.16 -17.96
C ARG A 13 10.61 12.68 -18.00
N ILE A 14 11.06 13.23 -19.10
CA ILE A 14 11.20 14.68 -19.28
C ILE A 14 9.84 15.36 -19.19
N TYR A 15 8.84 14.81 -19.88
CA TYR A 15 7.49 15.34 -19.89
C TYR A 15 6.87 15.39 -18.48
N CYS A 16 6.99 14.31 -17.74
CA CYS A 16 6.47 14.27 -16.36
C CYS A 16 7.14 15.30 -15.47
N LYS A 17 8.43 15.43 -15.56
CA LYS A 17 9.17 16.45 -14.78
C LYS A 17 8.77 17.87 -15.15
N TYR A 18 8.48 18.09 -16.40
CA TYR A 18 8.10 19.41 -16.88
C TYR A 18 6.68 19.83 -16.46
N LEU A 19 5.73 18.88 -16.50
CA LEU A 19 4.31 19.21 -16.33
C LEU A 19 3.88 19.43 -14.89
N GLU A 20 4.35 18.63 -13.96
CA GLU A 20 3.76 18.58 -12.63
C GLU A 20 4.78 18.67 -11.49
N GLY A 21 5.89 19.32 -11.75
CA GLY A 21 6.92 19.47 -10.73
C GLY A 21 7.76 18.21 -10.56
N THR A 22 8.07 17.85 -9.33
CA THR A 22 9.01 16.75 -9.07
C THR A 22 8.29 15.40 -9.06
N TRP A 23 8.52 14.62 -10.12
CA TRP A 23 8.11 13.24 -10.21
C TRP A 23 9.29 12.31 -9.97
N THR A 24 9.04 11.21 -9.30
CA THR A 24 9.96 10.08 -9.24
C THR A 24 9.55 9.09 -10.30
N ILE A 25 10.43 8.86 -11.26
CA ILE A 25 10.19 7.91 -12.36
C ILE A 25 10.64 6.54 -11.90
N LEU A 26 9.75 5.56 -12.03
CA LEU A 26 10.01 4.17 -11.65
C LEU A 26 10.11 3.31 -12.89
N ASP A 27 11.20 2.57 -12.98
CA ASP A 27 11.45 1.57 -14.03
C ASP A 27 11.88 0.23 -13.42
N SER A 28 12.19 -0.74 -14.24
CA SER A 28 12.55 -2.07 -13.79
C SER A 28 13.84 -2.12 -12.93
N GLU A 29 14.67 -1.10 -13.02
CA GLU A 29 15.91 -0.99 -12.25
C GLU A 29 15.76 -0.15 -10.98
N SER A 30 14.58 0.42 -10.76
CA SER A 30 14.37 1.29 -9.63
C SER A 30 14.46 0.54 -8.31
N LYS A 31 15.17 1.14 -7.37
CA LYS A 31 15.18 0.76 -5.97
C LYS A 31 14.34 1.79 -5.23
N VAL A 32 13.17 1.37 -4.79
CA VAL A 32 12.17 2.31 -4.28
C VAL A 32 12.02 2.15 -2.79
N SER A 33 12.42 3.19 -2.06
CA SER A 33 11.88 3.44 -0.74
C SER A 33 10.72 4.40 -0.95
N LEU A 34 9.50 3.89 -0.91
CA LEU A 34 8.33 4.68 -1.20
C LEU A 34 7.99 5.57 0.00
N GLY A 35 8.35 6.81 -0.10
CA GLY A 35 7.88 7.84 0.82
C GLY A 35 6.71 8.61 0.22
N ASN A 36 6.37 9.72 0.83
CA ASN A 36 5.45 10.66 0.21
C ASN A 36 6.07 11.25 -1.05
N GLY A 37 5.34 11.20 -2.14
CA GLY A 37 5.83 11.72 -3.40
C GLY A 37 4.90 11.42 -4.56
N ASN A 38 5.32 11.84 -5.73
CA ASN A 38 4.61 11.58 -6.97
C ASN A 38 5.42 10.61 -7.80
N TYR A 39 4.83 9.47 -8.11
CA TYR A 39 5.48 8.37 -8.80
C TYR A 39 4.84 8.12 -10.15
N TYR A 40 5.68 7.91 -11.14
CA TYR A 40 5.26 7.63 -12.52
C TYR A 40 6.01 6.38 -13.00
N LEU A 41 5.26 5.33 -13.32
CA LEU A 41 5.82 4.08 -13.79
C LEU A 41 6.01 4.12 -15.31
N VAL A 42 7.20 3.78 -15.76
CA VAL A 42 7.49 3.59 -17.20
C VAL A 42 7.74 2.12 -17.53
N ASP A 43 7.74 1.26 -16.53
CA ASP A 43 7.89 -0.19 -16.64
C ASP A 43 7.34 -0.85 -15.39
N ASP A 44 7.25 -2.18 -15.38
CA ASP A 44 6.95 -2.91 -14.16
C ASP A 44 8.08 -2.74 -13.14
N VAL A 45 7.70 -2.59 -11.89
CA VAL A 45 8.63 -2.35 -10.79
C VAL A 45 8.53 -3.50 -9.81
N THR A 46 9.65 -4.13 -9.50
CA THR A 46 9.72 -5.18 -8.49
C THR A 46 10.19 -4.61 -7.17
N LEU A 47 9.39 -4.79 -6.14
CA LEU A 47 9.75 -4.42 -4.78
C LEU A 47 10.32 -5.63 -4.05
N LYS A 48 11.41 -5.41 -3.35
CA LYS A 48 12.00 -6.36 -2.41
C LYS A 48 11.94 -5.78 -1.02
N THR A 49 12.17 -6.58 -0.01
CA THR A 49 12.18 -6.12 1.38
C THR A 49 13.16 -4.96 1.59
N GLU A 50 14.28 -4.97 0.91
CA GLU A 50 15.26 -3.90 0.96
C GLU A 50 14.78 -2.57 0.34
N ASN A 51 13.76 -2.62 -0.51
CA ASN A 51 13.17 -1.44 -1.13
C ASN A 51 11.99 -0.88 -0.32
N LEU A 52 11.53 -1.65 0.65
CA LEU A 52 10.45 -1.25 1.54
C LEU A 52 11.05 -0.92 2.90
N TYR A 53 10.83 0.28 3.33
CA TYR A 53 11.20 0.63 4.69
C TYR A 53 10.11 0.14 5.63
N ILE A 54 10.48 -0.78 6.49
CA ILE A 54 9.63 -1.20 7.59
C ILE A 54 10.19 -0.52 8.83
N ASN A 55 9.42 0.37 9.40
CA ASN A 55 9.83 1.02 10.62
C ASN A 55 9.64 0.07 11.79
N ASN A 56 10.72 -0.49 12.25
CA ASN A 56 10.76 -1.35 13.43
C ASN A 56 11.08 -0.59 14.71
N ASP A 57 11.18 0.72 14.63
CA ASP A 57 11.42 1.56 15.78
C ASP A 57 10.15 1.67 16.62
N MET A 58 10.13 0.96 17.70
CA MET A 58 8.97 0.89 18.59
C MET A 58 8.71 2.20 19.34
N GLU A 59 9.62 3.14 19.27
CA GLU A 59 9.43 4.49 19.81
C GLU A 59 8.71 5.43 18.87
N ARG A 60 8.58 5.04 17.60
CA ARG A 60 7.89 5.82 16.58
C ARG A 60 6.54 5.23 16.29
N ASP A 61 5.64 6.07 15.87
CA ASP A 61 4.23 5.75 15.67
C ASP A 61 3.89 5.33 14.24
N ASP A 62 4.88 5.09 13.43
CA ASP A 62 4.73 4.81 12.02
C ASP A 62 5.08 3.37 11.68
N CYS A 63 4.40 2.44 12.32
CA CYS A 63 4.56 1.01 12.06
C CYS A 63 3.77 0.60 10.82
N THR A 64 4.22 1.00 9.67
CA THR A 64 3.63 0.58 8.41
C THR A 64 4.67 -0.04 7.52
N VAL A 65 4.21 -0.75 6.52
CA VAL A 65 5.08 -1.30 5.48
C VAL A 65 5.69 -0.20 4.62
N PHE A 66 5.17 1.00 4.74
CA PHE A 66 5.58 2.16 3.99
C PHE A 66 6.20 3.19 4.89
N ASN A 67 7.40 3.54 4.62
CA ASN A 67 8.04 4.68 5.24
C ASN A 67 8.21 5.79 4.19
N PRO A 68 8.29 7.01 4.57
CA PRO A 68 8.46 7.52 5.91
C PRO A 68 7.17 7.83 6.64
N SER A 69 6.05 7.55 6.07
CA SER A 69 4.85 8.17 6.55
C SER A 69 3.72 7.18 6.72
N LEU A 70 3.09 7.24 7.87
CA LEU A 70 1.78 6.64 8.06
C LEU A 70 0.78 7.13 7.02
N ARG A 71 1.04 8.28 6.45
CA ARG A 71 0.11 9.02 5.60
C ARG A 71 0.72 9.27 4.23
N PHE A 72 0.13 8.70 3.21
CA PHE A 72 0.51 8.95 1.83
C PHE A 72 -0.45 9.98 1.22
N THR A 73 0.10 11.09 0.73
CA THR A 73 -0.68 12.20 0.16
C THR A 73 -0.37 12.43 -1.32
N GLY A 74 0.47 11.59 -1.89
CA GLY A 74 0.99 11.78 -3.24
C GLY A 74 0.20 11.08 -4.32
N THR A 75 0.86 10.85 -5.44
CA THR A 75 0.26 10.27 -6.64
C THR A 75 1.08 9.08 -7.13
N ILE A 76 0.40 8.01 -7.52
CA ILE A 76 1.00 6.90 -8.26
C ILE A 76 0.28 6.79 -9.59
N LYS A 77 0.98 7.07 -10.68
CA LYS A 77 0.51 6.81 -12.05
C LYS A 77 1.21 5.59 -12.59
N GLY A 78 0.48 4.50 -12.68
CA GLY A 78 1.04 3.21 -13.10
C GLY A 78 1.17 3.05 -14.60
N ASN A 79 0.40 3.78 -15.39
CA ASN A 79 0.40 3.67 -16.86
C ASN A 79 0.17 2.24 -17.37
N GLY A 80 -0.61 1.45 -16.63
CA GLY A 80 -0.85 0.05 -16.97
C GLY A 80 0.23 -0.92 -16.52
N HIS A 81 1.26 -0.44 -15.82
CA HIS A 81 2.32 -1.28 -15.30
C HIS A 81 2.01 -1.83 -13.92
N LYS A 82 2.90 -2.70 -13.44
CA LYS A 82 2.74 -3.42 -12.18
C LYS A 82 3.79 -3.00 -11.16
N ILE A 83 3.36 -3.02 -9.90
CA ILE A 83 4.25 -3.07 -8.75
C ILE A 83 4.18 -4.50 -8.22
N ILE A 84 5.30 -5.22 -8.31
CA ILE A 84 5.38 -6.65 -8.04
C ILE A 84 6.12 -6.87 -6.73
N PHE A 85 5.51 -7.62 -5.84
CA PHE A 85 6.09 -7.96 -4.54
C PHE A 85 6.70 -9.36 -4.61
N LYS A 86 7.97 -9.49 -4.21
CA LYS A 86 8.69 -10.77 -4.22
C LYS A 86 8.79 -11.43 -2.87
N GLU A 87 8.58 -10.68 -1.81
CA GLU A 87 8.74 -11.17 -0.45
C GLU A 87 7.51 -10.86 0.41
N PRO A 88 7.26 -11.68 1.43
CA PRO A 88 6.17 -11.44 2.37
C PRO A 88 6.34 -10.11 3.10
N LEU A 89 5.21 -9.47 3.37
CA LEU A 89 5.12 -8.24 4.12
C LEU A 89 4.55 -8.52 5.50
N GLN A 90 5.18 -7.96 6.52
CA GLN A 90 4.70 -8.02 7.90
C GLN A 90 4.55 -6.60 8.40
N PRO A 91 3.37 -6.00 8.22
CA PRO A 91 3.16 -4.67 8.75
C PRO A 91 3.18 -4.73 10.27
N GLY A 92 3.96 -3.85 10.85
CA GLY A 92 3.97 -3.65 12.29
C GLY A 92 2.70 -2.96 12.77
N TYR A 93 2.57 -2.83 14.06
CA TYR A 93 1.49 -2.05 14.63
C TYR A 93 2.02 -1.04 15.63
N GLN A 94 1.25 0.00 15.83
CA GLN A 94 1.55 1.06 16.77
C GLN A 94 0.86 0.84 18.10
N ARG A 95 1.43 1.39 19.15
CA ARG A 95 0.84 1.35 20.47
C ARG A 95 0.01 2.58 20.83
N GLN A 96 -0.41 3.33 19.84
CA GLN A 96 -1.19 4.53 20.05
C GLN A 96 -2.69 4.28 20.04
N SER A 97 -3.44 5.31 20.41
CA SER A 97 -4.89 5.24 20.59
C SER A 97 -5.67 5.00 19.30
N THR A 98 -5.09 5.29 18.14
CA THR A 98 -5.73 5.01 16.86
C THR A 98 -4.68 4.47 15.89
N LEU A 99 -4.88 3.24 15.45
CA LEU A 99 -3.95 2.54 14.60
C LEU A 99 -4.56 2.26 13.25
N PHE A 100 -3.86 2.67 12.21
CA PHE A 100 -4.20 2.32 10.86
C PHE A 100 -3.10 1.43 10.30
N ILE A 101 -3.46 0.20 9.95
CA ILE A 101 -2.53 -0.82 9.49
C ILE A 101 -2.90 -1.23 8.09
N GLY A 102 -1.92 -1.28 7.20
CA GLY A 102 -2.08 -1.71 5.82
C GLY A 102 -0.80 -1.52 5.04
N PHE A 103 -0.84 -1.79 3.74
CA PHE A 103 0.27 -1.43 2.87
C PHE A 103 0.52 0.10 2.94
N PHE A 104 -0.54 0.88 2.83
CA PHE A 104 -0.56 2.26 3.29
C PHE A 104 -1.26 2.32 4.65
N GLY A 105 -0.71 3.03 5.62
CA GLY A 105 -1.44 3.30 6.85
C GLY A 105 -2.66 4.17 6.56
N VAL A 106 -2.43 5.32 5.95
CA VAL A 106 -3.48 6.27 5.55
C VAL A 106 -3.21 6.78 4.15
N LEU A 107 -4.24 6.79 3.33
CA LEU A 107 -4.28 7.55 2.08
C LEU A 107 -5.09 8.82 2.33
N ASP A 108 -4.47 9.97 2.15
CA ASP A 108 -5.09 11.27 2.41
C ASP A 108 -4.86 12.22 1.24
N GLY A 109 -5.91 12.50 0.48
CA GLY A 109 -5.78 13.29 -0.73
C GLY A 109 -4.88 12.63 -1.78
N ALA A 110 -4.71 11.33 -1.71
CA ALA A 110 -3.85 10.57 -2.62
C ALA A 110 -4.58 10.21 -3.92
N THR A 111 -3.81 10.03 -4.97
CA THR A 111 -4.31 9.54 -6.25
C THR A 111 -3.50 8.34 -6.69
N ILE A 112 -4.18 7.21 -6.94
CA ILE A 112 -3.56 5.98 -7.43
C ILE A 112 -4.33 5.54 -8.66
N GLU A 113 -3.65 5.48 -9.80
CA GLU A 113 -4.28 5.23 -11.10
C GLU A 113 -3.50 4.22 -11.95
N ASP A 114 -4.24 3.37 -12.66
CA ASP A 114 -3.73 2.53 -13.74
C ASP A 114 -2.54 1.67 -13.32
N VAL A 115 -2.64 1.03 -12.17
CA VAL A 115 -1.57 0.23 -11.59
C VAL A 115 -2.11 -1.09 -11.08
N THR A 116 -1.30 -2.13 -11.20
CA THR A 116 -1.54 -3.43 -10.60
C THR A 116 -0.54 -3.68 -9.49
N PHE A 117 -1.04 -3.94 -8.29
CA PHE A 117 -0.23 -4.48 -7.20
C PHE A 117 -0.32 -6.00 -7.26
N GLU A 118 0.78 -6.67 -7.59
CA GLU A 118 0.79 -8.10 -7.85
C GLU A 118 1.62 -8.85 -6.83
N GLY A 119 1.06 -9.92 -6.31
CA GLY A 119 1.78 -10.84 -5.42
C GLY A 119 2.01 -10.30 -4.02
N MET A 120 1.20 -9.37 -3.57
CA MET A 120 1.27 -8.87 -2.20
C MET A 120 0.86 -9.98 -1.24
N ASN A 121 1.80 -10.48 -0.47
CA ASN A 121 1.58 -11.51 0.53
C ASN A 121 1.79 -10.90 1.91
N MET A 122 0.72 -10.75 2.66
CA MET A 122 0.74 -10.05 3.94
C MET A 122 0.39 -11.00 5.06
N ASN A 123 1.23 -11.01 6.08
CA ASN A 123 1.02 -11.79 7.27
C ASN A 123 0.90 -10.82 8.45
N ILE A 124 -0.24 -10.82 9.12
CA ILE A 124 -0.49 -9.93 10.25
C ILE A 124 -0.71 -10.69 11.53
N ALA A 125 -0.10 -10.18 12.60
CA ALA A 125 -0.36 -10.59 13.96
C ALA A 125 -0.91 -9.37 14.70
N LEU A 126 -2.21 -9.36 14.93
CA LEU A 126 -2.82 -8.27 15.67
C LEU A 126 -2.46 -8.37 17.15
N PRO A 127 -2.30 -7.25 17.87
CA PRO A 127 -1.90 -7.28 19.25
C PRO A 127 -2.96 -7.95 20.12
N SER A 128 -2.51 -8.60 21.20
CA SER A 128 -3.39 -9.11 22.21
C SER A 128 -4.07 -7.97 22.96
N GLY A 129 -5.33 -8.14 23.26
CA GLY A 129 -6.14 -7.11 23.90
C GLY A 129 -6.91 -6.27 22.88
N SER A 130 -8.12 -5.93 23.24
CA SER A 130 -8.98 -5.14 22.37
C SER A 130 -8.54 -3.69 22.34
N ASN A 131 -7.98 -3.25 21.25
CA ASN A 131 -7.93 -1.83 20.98
C ASN A 131 -8.97 -1.53 19.89
N GLU A 132 -10.11 -1.01 20.28
CA GLU A 132 -11.21 -0.67 19.37
C GLU A 132 -10.83 0.36 18.31
N SER A 133 -9.67 0.99 18.46
CA SER A 133 -9.17 1.99 17.53
C SER A 133 -8.40 1.41 16.35
N ILE A 134 -8.05 0.12 16.39
CA ILE A 134 -7.31 -0.50 15.29
C ILE A 134 -8.22 -0.64 14.06
N ARG A 135 -7.71 -0.19 12.93
CA ARG A 135 -8.34 -0.38 11.62
C ARG A 135 -7.32 -0.97 10.67
N PHE A 136 -7.65 -2.12 10.13
CA PHE A 136 -6.82 -2.83 9.18
C PHE A 136 -7.46 -2.83 7.79
N GLY A 137 -6.65 -2.56 6.78
CA GLY A 137 -7.01 -2.77 5.39
C GLY A 137 -5.80 -3.26 4.62
N PHE A 138 -6.00 -4.24 3.76
CA PHE A 138 -4.90 -4.83 3.00
C PHE A 138 -4.16 -3.77 2.16
N LEU A 139 -4.89 -2.89 1.49
CA LEU A 139 -4.30 -1.76 0.79
C LEU A 139 -4.05 -0.57 1.71
N ALA A 140 -5.04 -0.21 2.52
CA ALA A 140 -4.92 0.95 3.40
C ALA A 140 -5.81 0.83 4.64
N GLY A 141 -5.28 1.24 5.78
CA GLY A 141 -6.05 1.28 7.03
C GLY A 141 -7.12 2.35 7.02
N ASN A 142 -6.84 3.50 6.46
CA ASN A 142 -7.79 4.60 6.32
C ASN A 142 -7.61 5.29 4.98
N ILE A 143 -8.72 5.67 4.36
CA ILE A 143 -8.71 6.37 3.07
C ILE A 143 -9.57 7.62 3.18
N ILE A 144 -8.96 8.77 2.99
CA ILE A 144 -9.58 10.08 3.14
C ILE A 144 -9.41 10.87 1.83
N ASN A 145 -10.51 11.33 1.25
CA ASN A 145 -10.52 12.24 0.10
C ASN A 145 -9.50 11.84 -0.98
N SER A 146 -9.48 10.57 -1.31
CA SER A 146 -8.52 10.00 -2.25
C SER A 146 -9.23 9.45 -3.49
N THR A 147 -8.45 9.18 -4.53
CA THR A 147 -8.95 8.65 -5.79
C THR A 147 -8.19 7.39 -6.15
N LEU A 148 -8.92 6.30 -6.35
CA LEU A 148 -8.40 5.03 -6.83
C LEU A 148 -9.10 4.72 -8.15
N LYS A 149 -8.35 4.72 -9.26
CA LYS A 149 -8.89 4.43 -10.59
C LYS A 149 -8.11 3.34 -11.28
N ASN A 150 -8.81 2.32 -11.77
CA ASN A 150 -8.20 1.21 -12.50
C ASN A 150 -7.03 0.60 -11.73
N VAL A 151 -7.25 0.35 -10.45
CA VAL A 151 -6.30 -0.31 -9.57
C VAL A 151 -6.69 -1.76 -9.43
N THR A 152 -5.78 -2.64 -9.78
CA THR A 152 -5.91 -4.08 -9.57
C THR A 152 -4.96 -4.50 -8.47
N LEU A 153 -5.46 -5.29 -7.54
CA LEU A 153 -4.66 -5.82 -6.45
C LEU A 153 -4.94 -7.31 -6.32
N SER A 154 -3.88 -8.10 -6.37
CA SER A 154 -3.94 -9.53 -6.10
C SER A 154 -2.96 -9.89 -5.01
N GLY A 155 -3.40 -10.72 -4.08
CA GLY A 155 -2.53 -11.13 -2.99
C GLY A 155 -3.18 -12.08 -2.01
N THR A 156 -2.43 -12.38 -0.97
CA THR A 156 -2.84 -13.25 0.11
C THR A 156 -2.69 -12.56 1.45
N LEU A 157 -3.69 -12.71 2.29
CA LEU A 157 -3.67 -12.21 3.66
C LEU A 157 -3.77 -13.38 4.61
N THR A 158 -2.79 -13.53 5.48
CA THR A 158 -2.85 -14.47 6.59
C THR A 158 -2.96 -13.69 7.89
N ILE A 159 -4.02 -13.96 8.64
CA ILE A 159 -4.25 -13.37 9.96
C ILE A 159 -3.87 -14.42 11.00
N GLU A 160 -2.82 -14.15 11.75
CA GLU A 160 -2.30 -15.09 12.71
C GLU A 160 -3.20 -15.19 13.94
N ASN A 161 -3.18 -16.37 14.53
CA ASN A 161 -3.81 -16.60 15.83
C ASN A 161 -2.83 -16.18 16.94
N THR A 162 -3.10 -15.05 17.58
CA THR A 162 -2.37 -14.63 18.75
C THR A 162 -3.23 -14.73 19.99
N GLU A 163 -2.62 -15.07 21.11
CA GLU A 163 -3.34 -15.22 22.37
C GLU A 163 -4.07 -13.93 22.75
N GLY A 164 -5.33 -14.03 23.08
CA GLY A 164 -6.16 -12.89 23.45
C GLY A 164 -6.87 -12.18 22.29
N ASN A 165 -6.87 -12.74 21.10
CA ASN A 165 -7.41 -12.10 19.88
C ASN A 165 -8.93 -12.18 19.72
N ASN A 166 -9.67 -12.71 20.64
CA ASN A 166 -11.09 -13.01 20.44
C ASN A 166 -11.96 -11.79 20.11
N GLY A 167 -11.52 -10.59 20.52
CA GLY A 167 -12.23 -9.35 20.26
C GLY A 167 -11.80 -8.60 18.99
N ILE A 168 -10.77 -9.07 18.30
CA ILE A 168 -10.14 -8.31 17.20
C ILE A 168 -10.81 -8.56 15.85
N ARG A 169 -11.64 -9.59 15.76
CA ARG A 169 -12.31 -9.97 14.51
C ARG A 169 -13.09 -8.81 13.87
N GLU A 170 -13.68 -7.96 14.69
CA GLU A 170 -14.50 -6.82 14.25
C GLU A 170 -13.67 -5.66 13.67
N LEU A 171 -12.34 -5.69 13.84
CA LEU A 171 -11.46 -4.63 13.37
C LEU A 171 -11.09 -4.78 11.89
N ILE A 172 -11.44 -5.91 11.29
CA ILE A 172 -11.25 -6.17 9.88
C ILE A 172 -12.61 -6.16 9.22
N ASN A 173 -12.78 -5.22 8.33
CA ASN A 173 -14.04 -5.09 7.64
C ASN A 173 -14.23 -6.20 6.58
N SER A 174 -15.47 -6.44 6.17
CA SER A 174 -15.81 -7.53 5.25
C SER A 174 -15.15 -7.37 3.88
N ASP A 175 -14.85 -6.16 3.47
CA ASP A 175 -14.20 -5.90 2.18
C ASP A 175 -12.68 -6.13 2.23
N VAL A 176 -12.10 -6.18 3.40
CA VAL A 176 -10.69 -6.53 3.68
C VAL A 176 -9.67 -5.53 3.12
N TRP A 177 -9.89 -4.98 1.94
CA TRP A 177 -8.89 -4.14 1.29
C TRP A 177 -8.73 -2.74 1.92
N PHE A 178 -9.72 -2.28 2.69
CA PHE A 178 -9.62 -1.03 3.45
C PHE A 178 -10.15 -1.20 4.87
N GLY A 179 -9.62 -0.43 5.81
CA GLY A 179 -10.12 -0.41 7.18
C GLY A 179 -11.32 0.50 7.32
N GLN A 180 -11.17 1.76 6.96
CA GLN A 180 -12.26 2.72 6.85
C GLN A 180 -12.02 3.65 5.66
N LYS A 181 -13.09 4.25 5.18
CA LYS A 181 -13.07 5.07 3.97
C LYS A 181 -14.16 6.14 4.07
N ASP A 182 -13.84 7.37 3.72
CA ASP A 182 -14.81 8.44 3.69
C ASP A 182 -15.63 8.46 2.38
N GLU A 183 -16.67 9.27 2.35
CA GLU A 183 -17.56 9.40 1.19
C GLU A 183 -16.94 10.20 0.05
N ALA A 184 -15.96 11.04 0.34
CA ALA A 184 -15.27 11.84 -0.67
C ALA A 184 -14.30 11.01 -1.51
N THR A 185 -13.91 9.84 -1.03
CA THR A 185 -13.02 8.94 -1.77
C THR A 185 -13.73 8.30 -2.95
N VAL A 186 -13.09 8.35 -4.10
CA VAL A 186 -13.59 7.79 -5.35
C VAL A 186 -12.87 6.47 -5.63
N VAL A 187 -13.63 5.41 -5.91
CA VAL A 187 -13.11 4.10 -6.29
C VAL A 187 -13.80 3.67 -7.57
N GLU A 188 -13.08 3.67 -8.68
CA GLU A 188 -13.61 3.38 -10.02
C GLU A 188 -12.74 2.38 -10.76
N GLY A 189 -13.35 1.38 -11.36
CA GLY A 189 -12.66 0.39 -12.19
C GLY A 189 -11.64 -0.46 -11.44
N CYS A 190 -11.77 -0.56 -10.13
CA CYS A 190 -10.83 -1.30 -9.30
C CYS A 190 -11.26 -2.76 -9.12
N ASN A 191 -10.28 -3.64 -9.03
CA ASN A 191 -10.49 -5.05 -8.75
C ASN A 191 -9.53 -5.49 -7.64
N PHE A 192 -10.09 -5.88 -6.51
CA PHE A 192 -9.33 -6.34 -5.36
C PHE A 192 -9.60 -7.82 -5.13
N ASP A 193 -8.59 -8.66 -5.42
CA ASP A 193 -8.65 -10.11 -5.29
C ASP A 193 -7.68 -10.56 -4.21
N ILE A 194 -8.20 -10.78 -3.01
CA ILE A 194 -7.41 -11.09 -1.82
C ILE A 194 -7.85 -12.42 -1.26
N ASP A 195 -6.94 -13.40 -1.27
CA ASP A 195 -7.15 -14.67 -0.60
C ASP A 195 -6.86 -14.55 0.88
N VAL A 196 -7.87 -14.75 1.70
CA VAL A 196 -7.77 -14.56 3.14
C VAL A 196 -7.73 -15.90 3.86
N THR A 197 -6.71 -16.09 4.69
CA THR A 197 -6.65 -17.17 5.67
C THR A 197 -6.71 -16.56 7.07
N ASP A 198 -7.79 -16.81 7.77
CA ASP A 198 -8.00 -16.31 9.13
C ASP A 198 -7.78 -17.44 10.13
N ASN A 199 -6.65 -17.41 10.81
CA ASN A 199 -6.27 -18.42 11.80
C ASN A 199 -6.73 -18.05 13.22
N ARG A 200 -7.45 -16.98 13.39
CA ARG A 200 -7.96 -16.60 14.70
C ARG A 200 -9.05 -17.57 15.15
N GLN A 201 -9.04 -17.89 16.41
CA GLN A 201 -10.10 -18.71 16.98
C GLN A 201 -11.41 -17.91 17.09
N SER A 202 -12.49 -18.60 16.81
CA SER A 202 -13.85 -18.08 16.99
C SER A 202 -14.23 -18.03 18.47
#